data_d691ae3a5c4429f7848b3eaca63346f7
#
_entry.id   d691ae3a5c4429f7848b3eaca63346f7
#
_cell.length_a   1.000
_cell.length_b   1.000
_cell.length_c   1.000
_cell.angle_alpha   90.00
_cell.angle_beta   90.00
_cell.angle_gamma   90.00
#
_symmetry.space_group_name_H-M   'P 1'
#
loop_
_entity.id
_entity.type
_entity.pdbx_description
1 polymer ?
#
loop_
_entity_poly.entity_id
_entity_poly.type
_entity_poly.pdbx_seq_one_letter_code
_entity_poly.pdbx_strand_id
1 'polypeptide(L)'
;AEKNNITSSNSVFHAYSLLNNQLMGHHELTSQWDVNWSASYGLTNSDEPDRRQVVFFRNEGSDKLNLFKLNQTTNRYCGELQEKEIVGDLRTSYKWGDANLIRVGGTYKSKKRDFESVNFYYDINALNADVTNIYDTNGYLNQENIANGTIKANIDAQPRYNYYAGMDVWAGFAEIEYYPVESLLVNVGLRYEQAKQWVRYWTDGGQEKKTNLDKGDFFPALNLKYTIDETNSLRLSVSRTVTRPSFIEMAPFLYQESYGSAYIRGNNELKNAYNYNIDLRYDFFPKRNNGDMFSVTGYFKKLKSPIEQTQESSGGT
;
A
#
# COMPACT_ATOMS: atom_id res chain seq x y z
N ALA A 1 -38.79 -12.67 18.37
CA ALA A 1 -37.68 -12.11 17.57
C ALA A 1 -37.87 -12.63 16.14
N GLU A 2 -38.37 -11.81 15.24
CA GLU A 2 -38.43 -12.11 13.81
C GLU A 2 -37.02 -12.37 13.31
N LYS A 3 -36.76 -13.58 12.87
CA LYS A 3 -35.54 -13.90 12.11
C LYS A 3 -35.72 -13.27 10.72
N ASN A 4 -35.23 -12.06 10.53
CA ASN A 4 -35.10 -11.48 9.21
C ASN A 4 -34.09 -12.32 8.40
N ASN A 5 -34.60 -13.21 7.57
CA ASN A 5 -33.80 -14.04 6.67
C ASN A 5 -33.31 -13.17 5.49
N ILE A 6 -32.32 -12.32 5.75
CA ILE A 6 -31.65 -11.52 4.71
C ILE A 6 -30.44 -12.31 4.23
N THR A 7 -30.31 -12.39 2.90
CA THR A 7 -29.18 -13.02 2.21
C THR A 7 -28.62 -12.01 1.21
N SER A 8 -27.32 -11.92 1.07
CA SER A 8 -26.69 -11.10 0.04
C SER A 8 -25.80 -11.93 -0.89
N SER A 9 -25.82 -11.56 -2.16
CA SER A 9 -24.85 -12.02 -3.16
C SER A 9 -23.87 -10.88 -3.42
N ASN A 10 -22.59 -11.13 -3.16
CA ASN A 10 -21.52 -10.17 -3.40
C ASN A 10 -20.58 -10.76 -4.45
N SER A 11 -20.31 -10.00 -5.48
CA SER A 11 -19.32 -10.37 -6.50
C SER A 11 -18.38 -9.20 -6.75
N VAL A 12 -17.11 -9.51 -6.95
CA VAL A 12 -16.05 -8.56 -7.26
C VAL A 12 -15.12 -9.15 -8.31
N PHE A 13 -14.72 -8.32 -9.24
CA PHE A 13 -13.68 -8.63 -10.20
C PHE A 13 -12.62 -7.54 -10.14
N HIS A 14 -11.36 -7.94 -10.01
CA HIS A 14 -10.21 -7.04 -10.04
C HIS A 14 -9.33 -7.40 -11.24
N ALA A 15 -8.95 -6.38 -12.00
CA ALA A 15 -7.95 -6.48 -13.04
C ALA A 15 -6.73 -5.63 -12.68
N TYR A 16 -5.56 -6.24 -12.72
CA TYR A 16 -4.30 -5.54 -12.45
C TYR A 16 -3.40 -5.64 -13.67
N SER A 17 -2.76 -4.52 -14.03
CA SER A 17 -1.66 -4.52 -14.98
C SER A 17 -0.48 -3.79 -14.40
N LEU A 18 0.70 -4.36 -14.57
CA LEU A 18 1.97 -3.80 -14.13
C LEU A 18 2.95 -3.81 -15.30
N LEU A 19 3.42 -2.63 -15.68
CA LEU A 19 4.55 -2.45 -16.58
C LEU A 19 5.70 -1.85 -15.79
N ASN A 20 6.85 -2.49 -15.81
CA ASN A 20 8.08 -1.96 -15.21
C ASN A 20 9.22 -2.05 -16.22
N ASN A 21 9.80 -0.91 -16.57
CA ASN A 21 10.98 -0.80 -17.41
C ASN A 21 12.13 -0.29 -16.56
N GLN A 22 13.29 -0.93 -16.67
CA GLN A 22 14.48 -0.53 -15.95
C GLN A 22 15.69 -0.57 -16.87
N LEU A 23 16.49 0.49 -16.78
CA LEU A 23 17.80 0.59 -17.41
C LEU A 23 18.84 0.77 -16.33
N MET A 24 19.93 0.00 -16.42
CA MET A 24 21.02 0.02 -15.44
C MET A 24 22.36 0.10 -16.15
N GLY A 25 23.31 0.77 -15.51
CA GLY A 25 24.69 0.83 -15.96
C GLY A 25 25.66 0.65 -14.80
N HIS A 26 26.75 -0.07 -15.07
CA HIS A 26 27.89 -0.22 -14.20
C HIS A 26 29.16 0.15 -14.97
N HIS A 27 29.98 1.03 -14.39
CA HIS A 27 31.20 1.54 -15.01
C HIS A 27 32.35 1.46 -14.01
N GLU A 28 33.36 0.67 -14.32
CA GLU A 28 34.64 0.66 -13.61
C GLU A 28 35.51 1.77 -14.20
N LEU A 29 35.63 2.89 -13.50
CA LEU A 29 36.46 4.03 -13.93
C LEU A 29 37.94 3.75 -13.70
N THR A 30 38.25 3.07 -12.61
CA THR A 30 39.59 2.54 -12.25
C THR A 30 39.41 1.26 -11.48
N SER A 31 40.53 0.55 -11.14
CA SER A 31 40.49 -0.62 -10.25
C SER A 31 39.93 -0.33 -8.85
N GLN A 32 39.86 0.94 -8.45
CA GLN A 32 39.40 1.37 -7.13
C GLN A 32 38.08 2.10 -7.18
N TRP A 33 37.65 2.59 -8.36
CA TRP A 33 36.50 3.50 -8.48
C TRP A 33 35.49 2.97 -9.47
N ASP A 34 34.27 2.73 -8.99
CA ASP A 34 33.12 2.34 -9.80
C ASP A 34 31.94 3.32 -9.65
N VAL A 35 31.12 3.34 -10.70
CA VAL A 35 29.87 4.11 -10.75
C VAL A 35 28.74 3.16 -11.19
N ASN A 36 27.67 3.17 -10.44
CA ASN A 36 26.45 2.42 -10.75
C ASN A 36 25.29 3.42 -10.87
N TRP A 37 24.47 3.25 -11.88
CA TRP A 37 23.25 4.02 -12.02
C TRP A 37 22.10 3.14 -12.47
N SER A 38 20.88 3.55 -12.11
CA SER A 38 19.67 2.95 -12.63
C SER A 38 18.61 4.01 -12.86
N ALA A 39 17.76 3.76 -13.85
CA ALA A 39 16.57 4.55 -14.12
C ALA A 39 15.41 3.57 -14.37
N SER A 40 14.28 3.78 -13.72
CA SER A 40 13.10 2.94 -13.91
C SER A 40 11.84 3.77 -14.11
N TYR A 41 10.94 3.22 -14.91
CA TYR A 41 9.59 3.72 -15.11
C TYR A 41 8.60 2.59 -14.86
N GLY A 42 7.70 2.79 -13.92
CA GLY A 42 6.61 1.88 -13.58
C GLY A 42 5.25 2.48 -13.92
N LEU A 43 4.36 1.66 -14.47
CA LEU A 43 2.94 1.96 -14.66
C LEU A 43 2.14 0.83 -14.02
N THR A 44 1.28 1.17 -13.09
CA THR A 44 0.34 0.24 -12.45
C THR A 44 -1.07 0.73 -12.71
N ASN A 45 -1.91 -0.14 -13.27
CA ASN A 45 -3.35 0.08 -13.31
C ASN A 45 -4.03 -0.99 -12.44
N SER A 46 -5.05 -0.57 -11.73
CA SER A 46 -5.90 -1.45 -10.92
C SER A 46 -7.34 -1.07 -11.18
N ASP A 47 -8.06 -1.95 -11.84
CA ASP A 47 -9.46 -1.73 -12.21
C ASP A 47 -10.36 -2.65 -11.41
N GLU A 48 -11.40 -2.09 -10.87
CA GLU A 48 -12.52 -2.79 -10.27
C GLU A 48 -13.78 -2.41 -11.07
N PRO A 49 -13.95 -3.00 -12.28
CA PRO A 49 -14.96 -2.54 -13.23
C PRO A 49 -16.38 -2.87 -12.79
N ASP A 50 -16.55 -3.81 -11.87
CA ASP A 50 -17.86 -4.24 -11.45
C ASP A 50 -17.82 -4.98 -10.10
N ARG A 51 -17.94 -4.25 -9.00
CA ARG A 51 -18.25 -4.83 -7.69
C ARG A 51 -19.74 -4.71 -7.47
N ARG A 52 -20.42 -5.82 -7.23
CA ARG A 52 -21.89 -5.88 -7.05
C ARG A 52 -22.24 -6.38 -5.68
N GLN A 53 -23.24 -5.75 -5.08
CA GLN A 53 -23.98 -6.28 -3.95
C GLN A 53 -25.44 -6.32 -4.30
N VAL A 54 -26.04 -7.50 -4.14
CA VAL A 54 -27.50 -7.69 -4.26
C VAL A 54 -28.02 -8.29 -2.98
N VAL A 55 -29.02 -7.67 -2.40
CA VAL A 55 -29.60 -8.09 -1.14
C VAL A 55 -30.98 -8.65 -1.37
N PHE A 56 -31.22 -9.81 -0.79
CA PHE A 56 -32.49 -10.55 -0.87
C PHE A 56 -33.10 -10.72 0.52
N PHE A 57 -34.38 -10.88 0.57
CA PHE A 57 -35.08 -11.31 1.77
C PHE A 57 -36.03 -12.49 1.45
N ARG A 58 -36.26 -13.33 2.47
CA ARG A 58 -37.17 -14.46 2.38
C ARG A 58 -38.43 -14.12 3.17
N ASN A 59 -39.59 -14.25 2.52
CA ASN A 59 -40.86 -14.14 3.23
C ASN A 59 -41.07 -15.36 4.14
N GLU A 60 -41.67 -15.15 5.27
CA GLU A 60 -41.98 -16.22 6.22
C GLU A 60 -42.88 -17.26 5.56
N GLY A 61 -42.52 -18.54 5.65
CA GLY A 61 -43.30 -19.64 5.03
C GLY A 61 -43.07 -19.84 3.52
N SER A 62 -42.12 -19.09 2.90
CA SER A 62 -41.79 -19.24 1.49
C SER A 62 -40.33 -19.68 1.29
N ASP A 63 -40.12 -20.59 0.34
CA ASP A 63 -38.74 -20.96 -0.10
C ASP A 63 -38.15 -20.00 -1.12
N LYS A 64 -38.95 -18.98 -1.52
CA LYS A 64 -38.58 -18.01 -2.55
C LYS A 64 -37.94 -16.77 -1.96
N LEU A 65 -36.90 -16.27 -2.63
CA LEU A 65 -36.23 -15.04 -2.30
C LEU A 65 -36.76 -13.88 -3.14
N ASN A 66 -36.91 -12.72 -2.52
CA ASN A 66 -37.26 -11.47 -3.18
C ASN A 66 -36.12 -10.46 -3.04
N LEU A 67 -36.03 -9.56 -4.02
CA LEU A 67 -35.10 -8.44 -3.92
C LEU A 67 -35.46 -7.50 -2.78
N PHE A 68 -34.48 -7.12 -1.99
CA PHE A 68 -34.68 -6.22 -0.85
C PHE A 68 -34.88 -4.78 -1.33
N LYS A 69 -35.98 -4.13 -0.92
CA LYS A 69 -36.41 -2.83 -1.45
C LYS A 69 -35.81 -1.61 -0.75
N LEU A 70 -35.00 -1.78 0.27
CA LEU A 70 -34.35 -0.64 0.95
C LEU A 70 -33.37 0.05 0.02
N ASN A 71 -33.42 1.36 0.00
CA ASN A 71 -32.53 2.21 -0.80
C ASN A 71 -31.08 1.90 -0.56
N GLN A 72 -30.28 1.85 -1.63
CA GLN A 72 -28.83 1.68 -1.64
C GLN A 72 -28.30 0.32 -1.18
N THR A 73 -29.12 -0.66 -0.84
CA THR A 73 -28.65 -2.00 -0.46
C THR A 73 -28.22 -2.82 -1.68
N THR A 74 -28.91 -2.69 -2.81
CA THR A 74 -28.49 -3.28 -4.08
C THR A 74 -27.73 -2.21 -4.85
N ASN A 75 -26.45 -2.46 -5.07
CA ASN A 75 -25.55 -1.49 -5.68
C ASN A 75 -24.46 -2.12 -6.54
N ARG A 76 -23.87 -1.30 -7.39
CA ARG A 76 -22.64 -1.60 -8.15
C ARG A 76 -21.65 -0.48 -7.90
N TYR A 77 -20.41 -0.85 -7.86
CA TYR A 77 -19.29 0.07 -7.74
C TYR A 77 -18.29 -0.22 -8.86
N CYS A 78 -17.80 0.85 -9.48
CA CYS A 78 -16.71 0.80 -10.43
C CYS A 78 -15.61 1.72 -9.92
N GLY A 79 -14.38 1.23 -9.89
CA GLY A 79 -13.22 1.99 -9.47
C GLY A 79 -12.02 1.76 -10.40
N GLU A 80 -11.29 2.81 -10.68
CA GLU A 80 -10.09 2.79 -11.52
C GLU A 80 -8.95 3.51 -10.80
N LEU A 81 -7.78 2.89 -10.76
CA LEU A 81 -6.56 3.47 -10.22
C LEU A 81 -5.46 3.35 -11.26
N GLN A 82 -4.84 4.49 -11.56
CA GLN A 82 -3.61 4.54 -12.32
C GLN A 82 -2.49 5.13 -11.48
N GLU A 83 -1.34 4.44 -11.42
CA GLU A 83 -0.14 4.94 -10.75
C GLU A 83 1.05 4.91 -11.69
N LYS A 84 1.77 6.03 -11.75
CA LYS A 84 3.02 6.20 -12.49
C LYS A 84 4.14 6.47 -11.51
N GLU A 85 5.26 5.74 -11.66
CA GLU A 85 6.44 5.90 -10.81
C GLU A 85 7.69 6.04 -11.68
N ILE A 86 8.54 7.01 -11.36
CA ILE A 86 9.87 7.17 -11.93
C ILE A 86 10.86 7.11 -10.78
N VAL A 87 11.92 6.32 -10.93
CA VAL A 87 13.02 6.27 -9.97
C VAL A 87 14.34 6.38 -10.74
N GLY A 88 15.21 7.24 -10.22
CA GLY A 88 16.59 7.36 -10.69
C GLY A 88 17.54 7.22 -9.50
N ASP A 89 18.54 6.36 -9.63
CA ASP A 89 19.58 6.13 -8.64
C ASP A 89 20.95 6.33 -9.27
N LEU A 90 21.84 6.97 -8.51
CA LEU A 90 23.25 7.10 -8.84
C LEU A 90 24.08 6.80 -7.59
N ARG A 91 25.05 5.91 -7.72
CA ARG A 91 25.97 5.55 -6.65
C ARG A 91 27.38 5.44 -7.19
N THR A 92 28.31 5.99 -6.48
CA THR A 92 29.74 5.79 -6.71
C THR A 92 30.39 5.14 -5.50
N SER A 93 31.32 4.26 -5.74
CA SER A 93 32.08 3.53 -4.71
C SER A 93 33.56 3.70 -4.95
N TYR A 94 34.30 3.96 -3.88
CA TYR A 94 35.76 4.09 -3.90
C TYR A 94 36.38 3.15 -2.88
N LYS A 95 37.26 2.26 -3.35
CA LYS A 95 38.04 1.32 -2.53
C LYS A 95 39.34 1.97 -2.10
N TRP A 96 39.65 1.93 -0.82
CA TRP A 96 40.97 2.35 -0.32
C TRP A 96 41.57 1.28 0.58
N GLY A 97 42.90 1.07 0.46
CA GLY A 97 43.52 -0.09 1.06
C GLY A 97 42.98 -1.41 0.47
N ASP A 98 43.13 -2.48 1.23
CA ASP A 98 42.82 -3.83 0.73
C ASP A 98 41.30 -4.18 0.78
N ALA A 99 40.56 -3.62 1.76
CA ALA A 99 39.21 -4.05 2.04
C ALA A 99 38.22 -2.92 2.38
N ASN A 100 38.68 -1.68 2.48
CA ASN A 100 37.80 -0.58 2.89
C ASN A 100 37.10 0.07 1.70
N LEU A 101 35.91 0.63 1.95
CA LEU A 101 35.05 1.16 0.89
C LEU A 101 34.29 2.39 1.37
N ILE A 102 34.25 3.42 0.54
CA ILE A 102 33.33 4.56 0.68
C ILE A 102 32.32 4.47 -0.44
N ARG A 103 31.03 4.66 -0.11
CA ARG A 103 29.95 4.80 -1.09
C ARG A 103 29.25 6.12 -0.86
N VAL A 104 28.97 6.83 -1.95
CA VAL A 104 28.17 8.06 -1.95
C VAL A 104 27.16 7.94 -3.08
N GLY A 105 25.96 8.40 -2.86
CA GLY A 105 24.95 8.33 -3.90
C GLY A 105 23.74 9.20 -3.63
N GLY A 106 22.85 9.20 -4.61
CA GLY A 106 21.58 9.91 -4.56
C GLY A 106 20.48 9.14 -5.26
N THR A 107 19.25 9.36 -4.82
CA THR A 107 18.04 8.81 -5.39
C THR A 107 17.04 9.92 -5.63
N TYR A 108 16.39 9.89 -6.79
CA TYR A 108 15.17 10.65 -7.03
C TYR A 108 14.04 9.68 -7.31
N LYS A 109 12.90 9.88 -6.65
CA LYS A 109 11.68 9.12 -6.85
C LYS A 109 10.50 10.08 -7.01
N SER A 110 9.73 9.91 -8.08
CA SER A 110 8.47 10.61 -8.30
C SER A 110 7.36 9.61 -8.55
N LYS A 111 6.25 9.76 -7.83
CA LYS A 111 5.08 8.93 -7.93
C LYS A 111 3.84 9.80 -8.08
N LYS A 112 2.97 9.45 -9.02
CA LYS A 112 1.66 10.08 -9.22
C LYS A 112 0.59 9.01 -9.28
N ARG A 113 -0.54 9.28 -8.64
CA ARG A 113 -1.68 8.38 -8.60
C ARG A 113 -2.96 9.15 -8.85
N ASP A 114 -3.75 8.63 -9.77
CA ASP A 114 -5.11 9.05 -10.05
C ASP A 114 -6.04 7.92 -9.62
N PHE A 115 -7.07 8.23 -8.86
CA PHE A 115 -8.10 7.30 -8.45
C PHE A 115 -9.47 7.92 -8.66
N GLU A 116 -10.31 7.23 -9.41
CA GLU A 116 -11.66 7.64 -9.71
C GLU A 116 -12.62 6.49 -9.45
N SER A 117 -13.82 6.81 -8.94
CA SER A 117 -14.84 5.79 -8.73
C SER A 117 -16.27 6.33 -8.85
N VAL A 118 -17.17 5.43 -9.15
CA VAL A 118 -18.60 5.72 -9.32
C VAL A 118 -19.42 4.60 -8.69
N ASN A 119 -20.51 4.99 -8.03
CA ASN A 119 -21.51 4.08 -7.49
C ASN A 119 -22.80 4.12 -8.30
N PHE A 120 -23.45 2.98 -8.44
CA PHE A 120 -24.77 2.84 -9.00
C PHE A 120 -25.65 2.19 -7.95
N TYR A 121 -26.79 2.81 -7.66
CA TYR A 121 -27.79 2.30 -6.73
C TYR A 121 -29.04 1.92 -7.48
N TYR A 122 -29.69 0.83 -7.08
CA TYR A 122 -30.89 0.32 -7.70
C TYR A 122 -32.07 0.47 -6.74
N ASP A 123 -33.06 1.31 -7.13
CA ASP A 123 -34.35 1.37 -6.47
C ASP A 123 -35.24 0.31 -7.09
N ILE A 124 -35.76 -0.60 -6.27
CA ILE A 124 -36.59 -1.72 -6.70
C ILE A 124 -38.06 -1.40 -6.40
N ASN A 125 -38.81 -1.06 -7.44
CA ASN A 125 -40.19 -0.56 -7.28
C ASN A 125 -41.22 -1.69 -7.18
N ALA A 126 -41.11 -2.75 -7.96
CA ALA A 126 -42.17 -3.71 -8.13
C ALA A 126 -41.75 -5.16 -8.38
N LEU A 127 -40.54 -5.56 -8.01
CA LEU A 127 -40.11 -6.94 -8.24
C LEU A 127 -40.55 -7.85 -7.09
N ASN A 128 -41.64 -8.58 -7.29
CA ASN A 128 -41.92 -9.83 -6.60
C ASN A 128 -41.28 -10.96 -7.40
N ALA A 129 -39.97 -10.85 -7.63
CA ALA A 129 -39.27 -11.86 -8.38
C ALA A 129 -39.05 -13.07 -7.50
N ASP A 130 -39.55 -14.21 -7.95
CA ASP A 130 -39.15 -15.52 -7.44
C ASP A 130 -37.71 -15.77 -7.83
N VAL A 131 -36.76 -15.24 -7.05
CA VAL A 131 -35.35 -15.44 -7.30
C VAL A 131 -34.98 -16.85 -6.87
N THR A 132 -34.72 -17.72 -7.82
CA THR A 132 -34.30 -19.10 -7.61
C THR A 132 -32.78 -19.23 -7.58
N ASN A 133 -32.07 -18.31 -8.22
CA ASN A 133 -30.61 -18.30 -8.29
C ASN A 133 -30.05 -16.91 -7.92
N ILE A 134 -29.50 -16.78 -6.73
CA ILE A 134 -28.90 -15.53 -6.22
C ILE A 134 -27.63 -15.10 -6.97
N TYR A 135 -27.03 -15.99 -7.75
CA TYR A 135 -25.83 -15.70 -8.55
C TYR A 135 -26.16 -15.19 -9.96
N ASP A 136 -27.38 -15.40 -10.45
CA ASP A 136 -27.83 -14.86 -11.74
C ASP A 136 -28.42 -13.45 -11.58
N THR A 137 -27.52 -12.49 -11.30
CA THR A 137 -27.91 -11.10 -11.11
C THR A 137 -28.45 -10.45 -12.40
N ASN A 138 -28.03 -10.94 -13.56
CA ASN A 138 -28.46 -10.41 -14.85
C ASN A 138 -29.88 -10.83 -15.19
N GLY A 139 -30.41 -11.88 -14.58
CA GLY A 139 -31.80 -12.32 -14.75
C GLY A 139 -32.83 -11.30 -14.23
N TYR A 140 -32.44 -10.41 -13.33
CA TYR A 140 -33.32 -9.41 -12.75
C TYR A 140 -32.77 -7.98 -12.76
N LEU A 141 -31.48 -7.75 -12.68
CA LEU A 141 -30.85 -6.43 -12.87
C LEU A 141 -30.52 -6.23 -14.37
N ASN A 142 -31.53 -6.16 -15.20
CA ASN A 142 -31.39 -6.09 -16.65
C ASN A 142 -32.04 -4.85 -17.23
N GLN A 143 -31.73 -4.59 -18.50
CA GLN A 143 -32.22 -3.42 -19.20
C GLN A 143 -33.78 -3.42 -19.40
N GLU A 144 -34.38 -4.59 -19.51
CA GLU A 144 -35.85 -4.72 -19.63
C GLU A 144 -36.52 -4.23 -18.35
N ASN A 145 -36.06 -4.65 -17.17
CA ASN A 145 -36.61 -4.21 -15.90
C ASN A 145 -36.32 -2.73 -15.59
N ILE A 146 -35.27 -2.17 -16.16
CA ILE A 146 -35.04 -0.72 -16.11
C ILE A 146 -36.00 0.01 -17.05
N ALA A 147 -36.17 -0.46 -18.28
CA ALA A 147 -36.98 0.19 -19.28
C ALA A 147 -38.46 0.19 -18.90
N ASN A 148 -38.96 -0.88 -18.27
CA ASN A 148 -40.37 -0.98 -17.83
C ASN A 148 -40.65 -0.31 -16.46
N GLY A 149 -39.62 0.28 -15.82
CA GLY A 149 -39.74 0.99 -14.55
C GLY A 149 -39.81 0.10 -13.31
N THR A 150 -39.64 -1.21 -13.44
CA THR A 150 -39.59 -2.14 -12.32
C THR A 150 -38.35 -1.86 -11.41
N ILE A 151 -37.25 -1.49 -12.03
CA ILE A 151 -36.02 -1.09 -11.38
C ILE A 151 -35.60 0.30 -11.90
N LYS A 152 -35.18 1.18 -11.00
CA LYS A 152 -34.58 2.46 -11.36
C LYS A 152 -33.11 2.43 -10.99
N ALA A 153 -32.22 2.64 -11.96
CA ALA A 153 -30.78 2.79 -11.74
C ALA A 153 -30.47 4.27 -11.49
N ASN A 154 -29.80 4.56 -10.38
CA ASN A 154 -29.35 5.89 -10.01
C ASN A 154 -27.79 5.89 -10.00
N ILE A 155 -27.21 6.88 -10.67
CA ILE A 155 -25.77 7.08 -10.72
C ILE A 155 -25.37 8.05 -9.62
N ASP A 156 -24.37 7.68 -8.83
CA ASP A 156 -23.75 8.55 -7.83
C ASP A 156 -22.27 8.71 -8.17
N ALA A 157 -21.98 9.69 -9.02
CA ALA A 157 -20.65 10.05 -9.51
C ALA A 157 -20.17 11.34 -8.83
N GLN A 158 -20.04 11.30 -7.50
CA GLN A 158 -19.62 12.46 -6.72
C GLN A 158 -18.11 12.65 -6.77
N PRO A 159 -17.58 13.90 -6.93
CA PRO A 159 -16.15 14.16 -6.88
C PRO A 159 -15.48 13.67 -5.60
N ARG A 160 -16.22 13.59 -4.49
CA ARG A 160 -15.72 13.08 -3.20
C ARG A 160 -15.27 11.63 -3.21
N TYR A 161 -15.61 10.86 -4.25
CA TYR A 161 -15.13 9.47 -4.42
C TYR A 161 -13.81 9.37 -5.18
N ASN A 162 -13.24 10.50 -5.56
CA ASN A 162 -12.01 10.57 -6.34
C ASN A 162 -10.90 11.22 -5.53
N TYR A 163 -9.67 10.83 -5.78
CA TYR A 163 -8.51 11.56 -5.30
C TYR A 163 -7.36 11.50 -6.31
N TYR A 164 -6.54 12.54 -6.29
CA TYR A 164 -5.29 12.63 -7.05
C TYR A 164 -4.15 12.84 -6.05
N ALA A 165 -3.06 12.15 -6.25
CA ALA A 165 -1.96 12.17 -5.30
C ALA A 165 -0.59 12.15 -5.97
N GLY A 166 0.40 12.65 -5.26
CA GLY A 166 1.77 12.59 -5.71
C GLY A 166 2.76 12.58 -4.56
N MET A 167 3.93 12.05 -4.84
CA MET A 167 5.05 12.03 -3.92
C MET A 167 6.35 12.20 -4.69
N ASP A 168 7.17 13.18 -4.29
CA ASP A 168 8.52 13.37 -4.77
C ASP A 168 9.49 13.21 -3.61
N VAL A 169 10.51 12.38 -3.79
CA VAL A 169 11.55 12.13 -2.78
C VAL A 169 12.92 12.35 -3.42
N TRP A 170 13.68 13.24 -2.82
CA TRP A 170 15.10 13.44 -3.10
C TRP A 170 15.91 12.91 -1.94
N ALA A 171 16.89 12.11 -2.23
CA ALA A 171 17.74 11.55 -1.20
C ALA A 171 19.21 11.57 -1.59
N GLY A 172 20.07 11.81 -0.59
CA GLY A 172 21.49 11.65 -0.69
C GLY A 172 22.01 10.80 0.47
N PHE A 173 23.02 10.00 0.23
CA PHE A 173 23.63 9.18 1.28
C PHE A 173 25.14 9.10 1.14
N ALA A 174 25.80 8.85 2.27
CA ALA A 174 27.19 8.47 2.36
C ALA A 174 27.32 7.29 3.32
N GLU A 175 28.19 6.37 2.98
CA GLU A 175 28.42 5.12 3.71
C GLU A 175 29.91 4.79 3.68
N ILE A 176 30.43 4.33 4.82
CA ILE A 176 31.82 3.90 4.97
C ILE A 176 31.80 2.46 5.48
N GLU A 177 32.52 1.60 4.81
CA GLU A 177 32.82 0.23 5.22
C GLU A 177 34.31 0.15 5.53
N TYR A 178 34.63 -0.16 6.78
CA TYR A 178 35.97 -0.08 7.31
C TYR A 178 36.30 -1.27 8.19
N TYR A 179 37.52 -1.81 8.04
CA TYR A 179 38.06 -2.90 8.84
C TYR A 179 39.16 -2.36 9.76
N PRO A 180 38.82 -1.93 11.01
CA PRO A 180 39.86 -1.49 11.97
C PRO A 180 40.85 -2.62 12.36
N VAL A 181 40.33 -3.85 12.32
CA VAL A 181 41.10 -5.11 12.42
C VAL A 181 40.44 -6.15 11.50
N GLU A 182 41.16 -7.17 11.07
CA GLU A 182 40.67 -8.19 10.13
C GLU A 182 39.35 -8.87 10.58
N SER A 183 39.18 -9.03 11.89
CA SER A 183 38.01 -9.67 12.48
C SER A 183 36.80 -8.76 12.65
N LEU A 184 36.92 -7.44 12.47
CA LEU A 184 35.84 -6.48 12.72
C LEU A 184 35.55 -5.64 11.48
N LEU A 185 34.39 -5.85 10.90
CA LEU A 185 33.79 -4.97 9.89
C LEU A 185 32.86 -3.94 10.56
N VAL A 186 33.14 -2.68 10.29
CA VAL A 186 32.26 -1.54 10.68
C VAL A 186 31.71 -0.91 9.42
N ASN A 187 30.38 -0.87 9.30
CA ASN A 187 29.69 -0.16 8.23
C ASN A 187 28.82 0.92 8.86
N VAL A 188 29.08 2.17 8.55
CA VAL A 188 28.33 3.35 9.02
C VAL A 188 27.80 4.12 7.83
N GLY A 189 26.52 4.38 7.85
CA GLY A 189 25.85 5.15 6.81
C GLY A 189 24.97 6.25 7.37
N LEU A 190 24.82 7.32 6.59
CA LEU A 190 23.86 8.39 6.83
C LEU A 190 23.17 8.72 5.52
N ARG A 191 21.84 8.69 5.53
CA ARG A 191 20.98 9.09 4.42
C ARG A 191 20.11 10.26 4.85
N TYR A 192 20.02 11.28 4.01
CA TYR A 192 19.06 12.36 4.12
C TYR A 192 18.00 12.21 3.04
N GLU A 193 16.74 12.36 3.38
CA GLU A 193 15.62 12.40 2.42
C GLU A 193 14.79 13.67 2.63
N GLN A 194 14.50 14.36 1.53
CA GLN A 194 13.46 15.38 1.45
C GLN A 194 12.29 14.77 0.69
N ALA A 195 11.16 14.55 1.37
CA ALA A 195 9.95 13.98 0.77
C ALA A 195 8.84 15.03 0.77
N LYS A 196 8.23 15.21 -0.40
CA LYS A 196 7.03 16.03 -0.58
C LYS A 196 5.91 15.13 -1.05
N GLN A 197 4.90 14.93 -0.22
CA GLN A 197 3.74 14.11 -0.51
C GLN A 197 2.50 14.98 -0.43
N TRP A 198 1.55 14.77 -1.36
CA TRP A 198 0.31 15.52 -1.39
C TRP A 198 -0.83 14.63 -1.86
N VAL A 199 -2.05 14.95 -1.37
CA VAL A 199 -3.30 14.35 -1.82
C VAL A 199 -4.33 15.47 -2.03
N ARG A 200 -4.92 15.49 -3.21
CA ARG A 200 -6.06 16.35 -3.58
C ARG A 200 -7.34 15.52 -3.55
N TYR A 201 -8.33 15.99 -2.86
CA TYR A 201 -9.59 15.31 -2.63
C TYR A 201 -10.75 16.31 -2.51
N TRP A 202 -11.98 15.81 -2.49
CA TRP A 202 -13.18 16.64 -2.31
C TRP A 202 -13.89 16.27 -1.02
N THR A 203 -14.40 17.27 -0.32
CA THR A 203 -15.24 17.09 0.88
C THR A 203 -16.64 16.62 0.49
N ASP A 204 -17.44 16.20 1.48
CA ASP A 204 -18.86 15.87 1.29
C ASP A 204 -19.67 17.04 0.70
N GLY A 205 -19.26 18.27 0.93
CA GLY A 205 -19.84 19.49 0.33
C GLY A 205 -19.32 19.82 -1.08
N GLY A 206 -18.52 18.94 -1.71
CA GLY A 206 -18.01 19.13 -3.06
C GLY A 206 -16.85 20.12 -3.18
N GLN A 207 -16.29 20.61 -2.07
CA GLN A 207 -15.16 21.52 -2.09
C GLN A 207 -13.85 20.76 -2.29
N GLU A 208 -13.05 21.18 -3.26
CA GLU A 208 -11.69 20.66 -3.46
C GLU A 208 -10.78 21.11 -2.32
N LYS A 209 -10.00 20.17 -1.80
CA LYS A 209 -8.96 20.40 -0.78
C LYS A 209 -7.69 19.66 -1.13
N LYS A 210 -6.58 20.11 -0.56
CA LYS A 210 -5.28 19.50 -0.70
C LYS A 210 -4.58 19.39 0.64
N THR A 211 -4.12 18.20 0.97
CA THR A 211 -3.24 17.94 2.11
C THR A 211 -1.81 17.76 1.60
N ASN A 212 -0.85 18.35 2.31
CA ASN A 212 0.57 18.23 1.98
C ASN A 212 1.35 17.74 3.20
N LEU A 213 2.29 16.85 2.95
CA LEU A 213 3.26 16.36 3.93
C LEU A 213 4.66 16.59 3.34
N ASP A 214 5.33 17.68 3.75
CA ASP A 214 6.68 18.05 3.31
C ASP A 214 7.63 17.89 4.51
N LYS A 215 8.59 16.95 4.39
CA LYS A 215 9.46 16.60 5.51
C LYS A 215 10.85 16.17 5.05
N GLY A 216 11.87 16.79 5.67
CA GLY A 216 13.26 16.35 5.60
C GLY A 216 13.65 15.52 6.81
N ASP A 217 14.30 14.39 6.60
CA ASP A 217 14.67 13.44 7.64
C ASP A 217 16.05 12.83 7.41
N PHE A 218 16.77 12.55 8.53
CA PHE A 218 18.04 11.81 8.53
C PHE A 218 17.81 10.37 8.97
N PHE A 219 18.47 9.44 8.29
CA PHE A 219 18.42 8.01 8.54
C PHE A 219 19.84 7.47 8.76
N PRO A 220 20.33 7.48 10.01
CA PRO A 220 21.57 6.83 10.36
C PRO A 220 21.41 5.30 10.36
N ALA A 221 22.47 4.61 9.96
CA ALA A 221 22.59 3.16 10.03
C ALA A 221 24.00 2.78 10.49
N LEU A 222 24.10 1.76 11.35
CA LEU A 222 25.32 1.15 11.80
C LEU A 222 25.19 -0.37 11.68
N ASN A 223 26.13 -1.01 10.98
CA ASN A 223 26.24 -2.46 10.97
C ASN A 223 27.66 -2.84 11.41
N LEU A 224 27.73 -3.73 12.38
CA LEU A 224 28.98 -4.33 12.86
C LEU A 224 28.94 -5.82 12.57
N LYS A 225 30.05 -6.37 12.08
CA LYS A 225 30.26 -7.82 12.00
C LYS A 225 31.59 -8.15 12.66
N TYR A 226 31.51 -8.90 13.74
CA TYR A 226 32.68 -9.42 14.42
C TYR A 226 32.84 -10.92 14.14
N THR A 227 33.91 -11.28 13.46
CA THR A 227 34.27 -12.66 13.18
C THR A 227 35.09 -13.15 14.37
N ILE A 228 34.48 -13.96 15.24
CA ILE A 228 35.11 -14.48 16.48
C ILE A 228 36.20 -15.48 16.10
N ASP A 229 35.87 -16.39 15.19
CA ASP A 229 36.72 -17.38 14.60
C ASP A 229 36.20 -17.84 13.24
N GLU A 230 36.80 -18.85 12.60
CA GLU A 230 36.39 -19.38 11.29
C GLU A 230 34.97 -19.94 11.25
N THR A 231 34.37 -20.23 12.42
CA THR A 231 33.06 -20.86 12.54
C THR A 231 32.02 -19.97 13.20
N ASN A 232 32.41 -18.89 13.84
CA ASN A 232 31.52 -18.07 14.66
C ASN A 232 31.61 -16.60 14.27
N SER A 233 30.43 -15.98 14.08
CA SER A 233 30.34 -14.53 13.89
C SER A 233 29.20 -13.90 14.65
N LEU A 234 29.35 -12.66 15.06
CA LEU A 234 28.37 -11.83 15.72
C LEU A 234 28.10 -10.61 14.86
N ARG A 235 26.83 -10.27 14.68
CA ARG A 235 26.41 -9.07 13.92
C ARG A 235 25.50 -8.22 14.77
N LEU A 236 25.73 -6.91 14.75
CA LEU A 236 24.86 -5.90 15.32
C LEU A 236 24.42 -4.95 14.22
N SER A 237 23.12 -4.70 14.11
CA SER A 237 22.55 -3.70 13.20
C SER A 237 21.71 -2.71 13.99
N VAL A 238 21.91 -1.41 13.75
CA VAL A 238 21.13 -0.34 14.34
C VAL A 238 20.72 0.61 13.22
N SER A 239 19.43 0.94 13.12
CA SER A 239 18.95 1.86 12.09
C SER A 239 17.71 2.64 12.52
N ARG A 240 17.56 3.82 11.92
CA ARG A 240 16.32 4.58 11.91
C ARG A 240 15.72 4.57 10.51
N THR A 241 14.42 4.28 10.40
CA THR A 241 13.65 4.31 9.15
C THR A 241 12.35 5.09 9.31
N VAL A 242 11.69 5.39 8.20
CA VAL A 242 10.40 6.09 8.17
C VAL A 242 9.34 5.23 7.53
N THR A 243 8.12 5.29 8.07
CA THR A 243 6.90 4.83 7.42
C THR A 243 6.07 6.06 7.09
N ARG A 244 5.85 6.30 5.80
CA ARG A 244 5.00 7.39 5.33
C ARG A 244 3.57 6.89 5.17
N PRO A 245 2.56 7.72 5.50
CA PRO A 245 1.18 7.33 5.22
C PRO A 245 0.98 7.10 3.72
N SER A 246 0.15 6.14 3.37
CA SER A 246 -0.27 5.93 1.99
C SER A 246 -1.19 7.05 1.52
N PHE A 247 -1.36 7.22 0.21
CA PHE A 247 -2.22 8.26 -0.32
C PHE A 247 -3.68 8.13 0.13
N ILE A 248 -4.20 6.89 0.19
CA ILE A 248 -5.57 6.62 0.62
C ILE A 248 -5.76 6.93 2.12
N GLU A 249 -4.75 6.67 2.96
CA GLU A 249 -4.80 7.01 4.39
C GLU A 249 -4.82 8.52 4.62
N MET A 250 -4.22 9.31 3.73
CA MET A 250 -4.22 10.78 3.79
C MET A 250 -5.49 11.42 3.21
N ALA A 251 -6.27 10.69 2.42
CA ALA A 251 -7.50 11.16 1.79
C ALA A 251 -8.70 10.92 2.71
N PRO A 252 -9.35 11.96 3.27
CA PRO A 252 -10.42 11.79 4.25
C PRO A 252 -11.77 11.45 3.61
N PHE A 253 -11.77 10.59 2.59
CA PHE A 253 -12.98 10.04 2.02
C PHE A 253 -13.30 8.67 2.61
N LEU A 254 -14.59 8.31 2.54
CA LEU A 254 -15.10 7.07 3.08
C LEU A 254 -15.04 5.97 2.00
N TYR A 255 -14.37 4.86 2.29
CA TYR A 255 -14.32 3.71 1.40
C TYR A 255 -14.54 2.40 2.17
N GLN A 256 -14.84 1.35 1.44
CA GLN A 256 -15.06 0.01 1.97
C GLN A 256 -14.26 -0.99 1.12
N GLU A 257 -13.44 -1.81 1.75
CA GLU A 257 -12.60 -2.78 1.03
C GLU A 257 -13.42 -3.92 0.43
N SER A 258 -14.47 -4.34 1.14
CA SER A 258 -15.40 -5.35 0.68
C SER A 258 -16.78 -5.11 1.31
N TYR A 259 -17.82 -5.59 0.67
CA TYR A 259 -19.17 -5.51 1.25
C TYR A 259 -19.22 -6.28 2.58
N GLY A 260 -19.79 -5.63 3.60
CA GLY A 260 -19.88 -6.17 4.96
C GLY A 260 -18.68 -5.83 5.84
N SER A 261 -17.57 -5.32 5.31
CA SER A 261 -16.49 -4.76 6.13
C SER A 261 -16.87 -3.38 6.68
N ALA A 262 -16.18 -2.94 7.72
CA ALA A 262 -16.33 -1.58 8.23
C ALA A 262 -15.92 -0.56 7.16
N TYR A 263 -16.57 0.61 7.17
CA TYR A 263 -16.10 1.74 6.38
C TYR A 263 -14.82 2.30 6.97
N ILE A 264 -13.88 2.63 6.11
CA ILE A 264 -12.58 3.20 6.45
C ILE A 264 -12.57 4.65 5.98
N ARG A 265 -12.09 5.55 6.82
CA ARG A 265 -11.88 6.95 6.47
C ARG A 265 -10.42 7.31 6.70
N GLY A 266 -9.77 7.88 5.68
CA GLY A 266 -8.43 8.40 5.82
C GLY A 266 -8.39 9.66 6.70
N ASN A 267 -7.20 10.03 7.16
CA ASN A 267 -6.96 11.17 8.03
C ASN A 267 -5.92 12.11 7.39
N ASN A 268 -6.34 13.33 7.08
CA ASN A 268 -5.49 14.34 6.46
C ASN A 268 -4.48 15.02 7.42
N GLU A 269 -4.51 14.67 8.72
CA GLU A 269 -3.56 15.15 9.73
C GLU A 269 -2.42 14.16 10.02
N LEU A 270 -2.38 13.04 9.29
CA LEU A 270 -1.34 12.02 9.45
C LEU A 270 0.06 12.60 9.23
N LYS A 271 0.99 12.09 10.03
CA LYS A 271 2.42 12.42 9.98
C LYS A 271 3.24 11.17 9.72
N ASN A 272 4.51 11.35 9.36
CA ASN A 272 5.45 10.26 9.25
C ASN A 272 5.59 9.52 10.59
N ALA A 273 5.58 8.19 10.53
CA ALA A 273 5.98 7.33 11.63
C ALA A 273 7.48 6.97 11.52
N TYR A 274 8.15 6.83 12.64
CA TYR A 274 9.58 6.50 12.68
C TYR A 274 9.81 5.19 13.41
N ASN A 275 10.68 4.38 12.83
CA ASN A 275 11.06 3.09 13.38
C ASN A 275 12.54 3.12 13.77
N TYR A 276 12.84 2.74 15.00
CA TYR A 276 14.17 2.53 15.52
C TYR A 276 14.37 1.04 15.70
N ASN A 277 15.35 0.47 14.99
CA ASN A 277 15.58 -0.96 14.93
C ASN A 277 16.94 -1.27 15.51
N ILE A 278 17.02 -2.34 16.30
CA ILE A 278 18.27 -2.92 16.83
C ILE A 278 18.14 -4.43 16.64
N ASP A 279 19.12 -5.04 15.96
CA ASP A 279 19.17 -6.46 15.69
C ASP A 279 20.54 -6.98 16.11
N LEU A 280 20.56 -8.06 16.90
CA LEU A 280 21.78 -8.78 17.28
C LEU A 280 21.64 -10.22 16.79
N ARG A 281 22.60 -10.65 15.97
CA ARG A 281 22.61 -11.98 15.38
C ARG A 281 23.93 -12.69 15.65
N TYR A 282 23.83 -13.93 16.10
CA TYR A 282 24.93 -14.86 16.19
C TYR A 282 24.79 -15.94 15.11
N ASP A 283 25.86 -16.19 14.37
CA ASP A 283 25.96 -17.24 13.35
C ASP A 283 27.03 -18.23 13.72
N PHE A 284 26.69 -19.52 13.64
CA PHE A 284 27.60 -20.65 13.81
C PHE A 284 27.64 -21.50 12.54
N PHE A 285 28.83 -21.71 12.00
CA PHE A 285 29.10 -22.52 10.82
C PHE A 285 29.94 -23.74 11.22
N PRO A 286 29.36 -24.95 11.43
CA PRO A 286 30.13 -26.15 11.75
C PRO A 286 31.21 -26.45 10.71
N LYS A 287 32.41 -26.87 11.13
CA LYS A 287 33.53 -27.24 10.23
C LYS A 287 33.24 -28.51 9.40
N ARG A 288 32.01 -28.82 9.08
CA ARG A 288 31.62 -29.92 8.19
C ARG A 288 31.44 -29.37 6.80
N ASN A 289 31.90 -30.07 5.78
CA ASN A 289 31.84 -29.69 4.36
C ASN A 289 30.38 -29.63 3.79
N ASN A 290 29.36 -29.59 4.62
CA ASN A 290 27.95 -29.73 4.20
C ASN A 290 27.23 -28.38 4.07
N GLY A 291 27.88 -27.24 4.35
CA GLY A 291 27.24 -25.92 4.29
C GLY A 291 26.21 -25.67 5.41
N ASP A 292 26.27 -26.45 6.50
CA ASP A 292 25.37 -26.28 7.63
C ASP A 292 25.56 -24.91 8.30
N MET A 293 24.47 -24.26 8.71
CA MET A 293 24.49 -23.00 9.44
C MET A 293 23.43 -23.03 10.53
N PHE A 294 23.80 -22.53 11.73
CA PHE A 294 22.87 -22.25 12.81
C PHE A 294 22.93 -20.76 13.14
N SER A 295 21.77 -20.10 13.19
CA SER A 295 21.69 -18.66 13.48
C SER A 295 20.63 -18.39 14.53
N VAL A 296 20.95 -17.47 15.45
CA VAL A 296 19.99 -16.91 16.41
C VAL A 296 20.00 -15.40 16.28
N THR A 297 18.80 -14.81 16.18
CA THR A 297 18.64 -13.36 16.08
C THR A 297 17.68 -12.87 17.16
N GLY A 298 18.13 -11.91 17.98
CA GLY A 298 17.30 -11.09 18.83
C GLY A 298 17.08 -9.73 18.19
N TYR A 299 15.87 -9.20 18.23
CA TYR A 299 15.58 -7.88 17.69
C TYR A 299 14.73 -7.04 18.65
N PHE A 300 14.92 -5.73 18.58
CA PHE A 300 14.10 -4.74 19.27
C PHE A 300 13.69 -3.65 18.29
N LYS A 301 12.39 -3.32 18.25
CA LYS A 301 11.84 -2.25 17.43
C LYS A 301 11.03 -1.29 18.27
N LYS A 302 11.37 0.01 18.21
CA LYS A 302 10.57 1.09 18.80
C LYS A 302 9.89 1.88 17.69
N LEU A 303 8.56 1.92 17.72
CA LEU A 303 7.73 2.72 16.80
C LEU A 303 7.41 4.06 17.48
N LYS A 304 7.60 5.16 16.75
CA LYS A 304 7.20 6.49 17.16
C LYS A 304 6.11 6.99 16.22
N SER A 305 4.95 7.36 16.79
CA SER A 305 3.76 7.82 16.06
C SER A 305 3.33 6.83 14.97
N PRO A 306 3.11 5.55 15.30
CA PRO A 306 2.67 4.56 14.32
C PRO A 306 1.33 4.98 13.71
N ILE A 307 1.13 4.62 12.44
CA ILE A 307 -0.15 4.80 11.76
C ILE A 307 -0.98 3.56 12.10
N GLU A 308 -2.14 3.78 12.73
CA GLU A 308 -3.03 2.73 13.21
C GLU A 308 -4.46 3.04 12.80
N GLN A 309 -5.26 2.00 12.60
CA GLN A 309 -6.69 2.13 12.39
C GLN A 309 -7.40 2.04 13.75
N THR A 310 -8.28 2.99 14.01
CA THR A 310 -9.16 2.98 15.17
C THR A 310 -10.58 2.69 14.72
N GLN A 311 -11.30 1.82 15.43
CA GLN A 311 -12.69 1.55 15.16
C GLN A 311 -13.56 2.37 16.10
N GLU A 312 -14.39 3.24 15.53
CA GLU A 312 -15.44 3.92 16.27
C GLU A 312 -16.77 3.19 16.04
N SER A 313 -17.37 2.65 17.09
CA SER A 313 -18.75 2.16 17.05
C SER A 313 -19.66 3.32 17.45
N SER A 314 -20.38 3.90 16.48
CA SER A 314 -21.52 4.72 16.84
C SER A 314 -22.60 3.80 17.38
N GLY A 315 -22.78 3.77 18.70
CA GLY A 315 -23.89 3.09 19.32
C GLY A 315 -25.19 3.74 18.84
N GLY A 316 -25.87 3.09 17.90
CA GLY A 316 -27.25 3.41 17.62
C GLY A 316 -28.06 3.07 18.86
N THR A 317 -28.63 4.09 19.50
CA THR A 317 -29.72 3.95 20.48
C THR A 317 -31.00 3.59 19.76
#